data_164601e839526c762017fb7d6b2b1996
#
_entry.id   164601e839526c762017fb7d6b2b1996
#
_cell.length_a   1.000
_cell.length_b   1.000
_cell.length_c   1.000
_cell.angle_alpha   90.00
_cell.angle_beta   90.00
_cell.angle_gamma   90.00
#
_symmetry.space_group_name_H-M   'P 1'
#
loop_
_entity.id
_entity.type
_entity.pdbx_description
1 polymer ?
#
loop_
_entity_poly.entity_id
_entity_poly.type
_entity_poly.pdbx_seq_one_letter_code
_entity_poly.pdbx_strand_id
1 'polypeptide(L)'
;RRLGVGGGGVVRARRAPGLGEEEATALARVAAGRLDRVERLLDAEAAKRRDALIGVARAVYREEAFEPAEAAGTLLDGVGEFGRTVRERAEAEVEGMELTAREAEQRVRRAQRGAERDELLAQLEELAAWYRDLVVVAAGAESAVIHYDRLAELREDAGVERMLGAERACEAVRQTWRNLEEFQLNAGLALEGLLVTLRRELAA
;
A
#
# COMPACT_ATOMS: atom_id res chain seq x y z
N ARG A 1 16.54 -25.13 0.14
CA ARG A 1 17.26 -23.85 0.38
C ARG A 1 16.23 -22.89 0.97
N ARG A 2 16.33 -22.59 2.27
CA ARG A 2 15.56 -21.55 2.93
C ARG A 2 15.96 -20.22 2.25
N LEU A 3 15.00 -19.57 1.60
CA LEU A 3 15.14 -18.17 1.19
C LEU A 3 15.17 -17.36 2.50
N GLY A 4 16.37 -16.94 2.91
CA GLY A 4 16.53 -16.07 4.05
C GLY A 4 15.85 -14.74 3.77
N VAL A 5 15.05 -14.26 4.71
CA VAL A 5 14.61 -12.87 4.78
C VAL A 5 15.87 -12.01 4.59
N GLY A 6 15.91 -11.24 3.51
CA GLY A 6 17.13 -10.54 3.09
C GLY A 6 17.70 -9.71 4.24
N GLY A 7 18.92 -10.06 4.69
CA GLY A 7 19.56 -9.49 5.89
C GLY A 7 19.64 -7.96 5.92
N GLY A 8 19.51 -7.29 4.78
CA GLY A 8 19.52 -5.83 4.66
C GLY A 8 18.32 -5.13 5.31
N GLY A 9 17.10 -5.69 5.19
CA GLY A 9 15.90 -5.09 5.77
C GLY A 9 15.92 -5.12 7.31
N VAL A 10 16.35 -6.24 7.91
CA VAL A 10 16.47 -6.38 9.37
C VAL A 10 17.54 -5.43 9.92
N VAL A 11 18.69 -5.30 9.24
CA VAL A 11 19.77 -4.40 9.66
C VAL A 11 19.34 -2.94 9.62
N ARG A 12 18.54 -2.53 8.63
CA ARG A 12 18.05 -1.16 8.53
C ARG A 12 16.99 -0.84 9.60
N ALA A 13 16.05 -1.75 9.83
CA ALA A 13 15.04 -1.61 10.88
C ALA A 13 15.68 -1.53 12.28
N ARG A 14 16.72 -2.32 12.56
CA ARG A 14 17.47 -2.27 13.83
C ARG A 14 18.25 -0.97 14.04
N ARG A 15 18.53 -0.20 12.98
CA ARG A 15 19.23 1.10 13.06
C ARG A 15 18.28 2.28 13.29
N ALA A 16 16.96 2.06 13.23
CA ALA A 16 16.00 3.11 13.50
C ALA A 16 15.96 3.39 15.02
N PRO A 17 16.14 4.65 15.44
CA PRO A 17 16.13 4.99 16.85
C PRO A 17 14.75 4.70 17.47
N GLY A 18 14.76 3.96 18.60
CA GLY A 18 13.55 3.67 19.37
C GLY A 18 12.86 2.35 19.07
N LEU A 19 13.29 1.56 18.08
CA LEU A 19 12.70 0.26 17.76
C LEU A 19 13.37 -0.88 18.54
N GLY A 20 12.53 -1.70 19.19
CA GLY A 20 12.93 -2.97 19.80
C GLY A 20 13.30 -4.04 18.76
N GLU A 21 13.99 -5.10 19.19
CA GLU A 21 14.41 -6.18 18.29
C GLU A 21 13.21 -6.95 17.68
N GLU A 22 12.13 -7.11 18.45
CA GLU A 22 10.89 -7.73 17.99
C GLU A 22 10.17 -6.87 16.95
N GLU A 23 10.08 -5.56 17.18
CA GLU A 23 9.49 -4.59 16.24
C GLU A 23 10.29 -4.51 14.95
N ALA A 24 11.63 -4.47 15.05
CA ALA A 24 12.51 -4.48 13.87
C ALA A 24 12.35 -5.77 13.05
N THR A 25 12.10 -6.90 13.71
CA THR A 25 11.87 -8.18 13.03
C THR A 25 10.49 -8.21 12.38
N ALA A 26 9.45 -7.66 13.05
CA ALA A 26 8.11 -7.53 12.49
C ALA A 26 8.11 -6.61 11.26
N LEU A 27 8.74 -5.44 11.34
CA LEU A 27 8.92 -4.52 10.22
C LEU A 27 9.63 -5.16 9.03
N ALA A 28 10.68 -5.93 9.28
CA ALA A 28 11.41 -6.63 8.21
C ALA A 28 10.55 -7.72 7.54
N ARG A 29 9.63 -8.35 8.26
CA ARG A 29 8.64 -9.28 7.71
C ARG A 29 7.62 -8.57 6.84
N VAL A 30 6.99 -7.52 7.35
CA VAL A 30 6.03 -6.68 6.59
C VAL A 30 6.66 -6.12 5.33
N ALA A 31 7.92 -5.71 5.41
CA ALA A 31 8.67 -5.23 4.25
C ALA A 31 9.04 -6.34 3.23
N ALA A 32 8.81 -7.62 3.56
CA ALA A 32 9.17 -8.78 2.73
C ALA A 32 10.63 -8.74 2.22
N GLY A 33 11.55 -8.16 3.03
CA GLY A 33 12.96 -7.99 2.70
C GLY A 33 13.27 -6.79 1.77
N ARG A 34 12.31 -5.97 1.39
CA ARG A 34 12.48 -4.77 0.56
C ARG A 34 12.85 -3.57 1.44
N LEU A 35 13.99 -2.95 1.16
CA LEU A 35 14.49 -1.79 1.92
C LEU A 35 13.60 -0.55 1.77
N ASP A 36 13.09 -0.30 0.58
CA ASP A 36 12.14 0.78 0.28
C ASP A 36 10.86 0.68 1.12
N ARG A 37 10.35 -0.53 1.34
CA ARG A 37 9.22 -0.77 2.24
C ARG A 37 9.56 -0.54 3.71
N VAL A 38 10.76 -0.90 4.16
CA VAL A 38 11.21 -0.61 5.54
C VAL A 38 11.22 0.90 5.78
N GLU A 39 11.76 1.68 4.85
CA GLU A 39 11.82 3.14 4.97
C GLU A 39 10.42 3.76 5.04
N ARG A 40 9.47 3.28 4.23
CA ARG A 40 8.08 3.72 4.26
C ARG A 40 7.36 3.38 5.56
N LEU A 41 7.62 2.21 6.14
CA LEU A 41 7.01 1.80 7.42
C LEU A 41 7.56 2.57 8.62
N LEU A 42 8.76 3.18 8.49
CA LEU A 42 9.36 4.05 9.49
C LEU A 42 8.93 5.52 9.36
N ASP A 43 8.31 5.90 8.25
CA ASP A 43 7.77 7.24 8.02
C ASP A 43 6.36 7.34 8.60
N ALA A 44 6.14 8.31 9.51
CA ALA A 44 4.87 8.45 10.22
C ALA A 44 3.69 8.78 9.29
N GLU A 45 3.92 9.55 8.23
CA GLU A 45 2.86 9.88 7.27
C GLU A 45 2.55 8.68 6.35
N ALA A 46 3.57 7.89 5.99
CA ALA A 46 3.34 6.64 5.28
C ALA A 46 2.59 5.61 6.14
N ALA A 47 2.85 5.56 7.45
CA ALA A 47 2.10 4.72 8.39
C ALA A 47 0.62 5.12 8.44
N LYS A 48 0.31 6.42 8.51
CA LYS A 48 -1.08 6.92 8.47
C LYS A 48 -1.79 6.54 7.15
N ARG A 49 -1.12 6.70 6.01
CA ARG A 49 -1.69 6.30 4.71
C ARG A 49 -1.95 4.80 4.64
N ARG A 50 -1.04 3.99 5.21
CA ARG A 50 -1.21 2.53 5.32
C ARG A 50 -2.40 2.18 6.23
N ASP A 51 -2.56 2.86 7.36
CA ASP A 51 -3.69 2.64 8.26
C ASP A 51 -5.02 2.99 7.59
N ALA A 52 -5.08 4.09 6.84
CA ALA A 52 -6.25 4.46 6.04
C ALA A 52 -6.57 3.41 4.97
N LEU A 53 -5.55 2.92 4.26
CA LEU A 53 -5.71 1.85 3.27
C LEU A 53 -6.27 0.56 3.87
N ILE A 54 -5.72 0.10 5.00
CA ILE A 54 -6.20 -1.10 5.70
C ILE A 54 -7.63 -0.87 6.22
N GLY A 55 -7.92 0.34 6.72
CA GLY A 55 -9.27 0.74 7.08
C GLY A 55 -10.25 0.57 5.91
N VAL A 56 -9.93 1.12 4.74
CA VAL A 56 -10.73 0.94 3.51
C VAL A 56 -10.83 -0.54 3.12
N ALA A 57 -9.72 -1.28 3.15
CA ALA A 57 -9.71 -2.72 2.81
C ALA A 57 -10.68 -3.53 3.67
N ARG A 58 -10.79 -3.21 4.96
CA ARG A 58 -11.70 -3.84 5.93
C ARG A 58 -13.13 -3.35 5.78
N ALA A 59 -13.33 -2.04 5.55
CA ALA A 59 -14.65 -1.44 5.34
C ALA A 59 -15.41 -2.10 4.19
N VAL A 60 -14.70 -2.50 3.12
CA VAL A 60 -15.27 -3.23 1.97
C VAL A 60 -16.18 -4.39 2.37
N TYR A 61 -15.83 -5.16 3.41
CA TYR A 61 -16.58 -6.35 3.82
C TYR A 61 -17.21 -6.25 5.22
N ARG A 62 -16.89 -5.23 5.99
CA ARG A 62 -17.42 -5.04 7.34
C ARG A 62 -18.55 -4.02 7.41
N GLU A 63 -18.52 -3.01 6.56
CA GLU A 63 -19.50 -1.93 6.60
C GLU A 63 -20.68 -2.21 5.69
N GLU A 64 -21.90 -2.12 6.24
CA GLU A 64 -23.12 -2.32 5.47
C GLU A 64 -23.31 -1.21 4.42
N ALA A 65 -23.08 0.04 4.80
CA ALA A 65 -23.18 1.22 3.95
C ALA A 65 -21.84 1.66 3.37
N PHE A 66 -21.08 0.73 2.78
CA PHE A 66 -19.80 1.04 2.14
C PHE A 66 -20.00 1.81 0.84
N GLU A 67 -19.38 2.98 0.73
CA GLU A 67 -19.44 3.85 -0.44
C GLU A 67 -18.12 3.84 -1.23
N PRO A 68 -18.03 3.11 -2.35
CA PRO A 68 -16.79 2.95 -3.13
C PRO A 68 -16.15 4.26 -3.60
N ALA A 69 -16.98 5.25 -3.98
CA ALA A 69 -16.48 6.54 -4.45
C ALA A 69 -15.80 7.34 -3.33
N GLU A 70 -16.37 7.36 -2.13
CA GLU A 70 -15.77 8.03 -0.95
C GLU A 70 -14.47 7.33 -0.54
N ALA A 71 -14.47 6.00 -0.53
CA ALA A 71 -13.28 5.21 -0.20
C ALA A 71 -12.16 5.43 -1.23
N ALA A 72 -12.47 5.49 -2.53
CA ALA A 72 -11.51 5.85 -3.57
C ALA A 72 -10.95 7.26 -3.38
N GLY A 73 -11.82 8.23 -3.01
CA GLY A 73 -11.43 9.60 -2.67
C GLY A 73 -10.41 9.63 -1.53
N THR A 74 -10.68 8.92 -0.43
CA THR A 74 -9.78 8.82 0.72
C THR A 74 -8.39 8.31 0.35
N LEU A 75 -8.30 7.28 -0.50
CA LEU A 75 -7.02 6.75 -0.97
C LEU A 75 -6.27 7.74 -1.86
N LEU A 76 -6.99 8.41 -2.78
CA LEU A 76 -6.38 9.40 -3.69
C LEU A 76 -5.94 10.67 -2.97
N ASP A 77 -6.63 11.09 -1.93
CA ASP A 77 -6.22 12.22 -1.09
C ASP A 77 -4.85 11.95 -0.46
N GLY A 78 -4.64 10.76 0.08
CA GLY A 78 -3.34 10.34 0.60
C GLY A 78 -2.22 10.31 -0.47
N VAL A 79 -2.54 9.86 -1.69
CA VAL A 79 -1.62 9.91 -2.85
C VAL A 79 -1.27 11.35 -3.20
N GLY A 80 -2.28 12.23 -3.26
CA GLY A 80 -2.10 13.65 -3.58
C GLY A 80 -1.30 14.40 -2.52
N GLU A 81 -1.49 14.09 -1.23
CA GLU A 81 -0.69 14.65 -0.13
C GLU A 81 0.78 14.26 -0.26
N PHE A 82 1.05 12.99 -0.53
CA PHE A 82 2.41 12.53 -0.77
C PHE A 82 3.03 13.23 -1.99
N GLY A 83 2.27 13.37 -3.09
CA GLY A 83 2.69 14.11 -4.29
C GLY A 83 3.06 15.56 -3.99
N ARG A 84 2.28 16.27 -3.15
CA ARG A 84 2.59 17.65 -2.71
C ARG A 84 3.90 17.71 -1.92
N THR A 85 4.12 16.80 -0.99
CA THR A 85 5.37 16.74 -0.23
C THR A 85 6.60 16.53 -1.13
N VAL A 86 6.48 15.66 -2.15
CA VAL A 86 7.56 15.44 -3.12
C VAL A 86 7.76 16.68 -4.00
N ARG A 87 6.68 17.35 -4.40
CA ARG A 87 6.75 18.61 -5.14
C ARG A 87 7.53 19.68 -4.39
N GLU A 88 7.19 19.94 -3.12
CA GLU A 88 7.87 20.93 -2.27
C GLU A 88 9.38 20.65 -2.14
N ARG A 89 9.76 19.38 -1.98
CA ARG A 89 11.17 18.96 -1.96
C ARG A 89 11.85 19.20 -3.30
N ALA A 90 11.19 18.88 -4.41
CA ALA A 90 11.72 19.07 -5.73
C ALA A 90 11.85 20.59 -6.09
N GLU A 91 10.93 21.43 -5.62
CA GLU A 91 11.01 22.89 -5.75
C GLU A 91 12.25 23.42 -5.02
N ALA A 92 12.49 22.99 -3.78
CA ALA A 92 13.69 23.37 -3.01
C ALA A 92 15.00 22.87 -3.68
N GLU A 93 14.98 21.67 -4.26
CA GLU A 93 16.14 21.12 -4.95
C GLU A 93 16.51 21.93 -6.22
N VAL A 94 15.53 22.40 -6.98
CA VAL A 94 15.79 23.12 -8.24
C VAL A 94 16.22 24.58 -8.02
N GLU A 95 15.93 25.19 -6.85
CA GLU A 95 16.36 26.55 -6.50
C GLU A 95 17.90 26.72 -6.54
N GLY A 96 18.67 25.65 -6.27
CA GLY A 96 20.13 25.65 -6.32
C GLY A 96 20.73 25.26 -7.66
N MET A 97 19.92 25.05 -8.72
CA MET A 97 20.36 24.57 -10.02
C MET A 97 20.35 25.67 -11.08
N GLU A 98 21.30 25.65 -11.99
CA GLU A 98 21.30 26.53 -13.20
C GLU A 98 20.32 25.99 -14.25
N LEU A 99 19.00 26.11 -13.96
CA LEU A 99 17.92 25.70 -14.85
C LEU A 99 17.09 26.89 -15.30
N THR A 100 16.55 26.83 -16.50
CA THR A 100 15.49 27.76 -16.90
C THR A 100 14.22 27.50 -16.11
N ALA A 101 13.37 28.49 -15.91
CA ALA A 101 12.10 28.36 -15.21
C ALA A 101 11.25 27.20 -15.75
N ARG A 102 11.28 26.99 -17.08
CA ARG A 102 10.54 25.89 -17.73
C ARG A 102 11.11 24.51 -17.40
N GLU A 103 12.42 24.39 -17.37
CA GLU A 103 13.09 23.11 -17.02
C GLU A 103 12.86 22.78 -15.54
N ALA A 104 12.98 23.76 -14.65
CA ALA A 104 12.67 23.63 -13.24
C ALA A 104 11.21 23.14 -13.02
N GLU A 105 10.24 23.82 -13.64
CA GLU A 105 8.84 23.45 -13.55
C GLU A 105 8.57 22.04 -14.10
N GLN A 106 9.17 21.67 -15.23
CA GLN A 106 9.02 20.33 -15.80
C GLN A 106 9.61 19.25 -14.88
N ARG A 107 10.75 19.51 -14.24
CA ARG A 107 11.40 18.60 -13.30
C ARG A 107 10.51 18.37 -12.08
N VAL A 108 10.01 19.44 -11.49
CA VAL A 108 9.09 19.38 -10.33
C VAL A 108 7.82 18.61 -10.66
N ARG A 109 7.17 18.92 -11.79
CA ARG A 109 5.97 18.19 -12.22
C ARG A 109 6.22 16.72 -12.49
N ARG A 110 7.37 16.33 -13.04
CA ARG A 110 7.72 14.92 -13.26
C ARG A 110 7.93 14.20 -11.93
N ALA A 111 8.63 14.84 -10.99
CA ALA A 111 8.86 14.27 -9.66
C ALA A 111 7.54 14.03 -8.94
N GLN A 112 6.63 15.01 -8.91
CA GLN A 112 5.32 14.88 -8.30
C GLN A 112 4.49 13.74 -8.92
N ARG A 113 4.32 13.73 -10.25
CA ARG A 113 3.52 12.70 -10.94
C ARG A 113 4.12 11.30 -10.78
N GLY A 114 5.45 11.20 -10.81
CA GLY A 114 6.14 9.93 -10.56
C GLY A 114 5.82 9.40 -9.16
N ALA A 115 5.95 10.27 -8.16
CA ALA A 115 5.65 9.93 -6.78
C ALA A 115 4.17 9.54 -6.55
N GLU A 116 3.22 10.28 -7.12
CA GLU A 116 1.79 9.95 -7.06
C GLU A 116 1.50 8.57 -7.68
N ARG A 117 2.11 8.29 -8.84
CA ARG A 117 1.96 6.99 -9.49
C ARG A 117 2.55 5.86 -8.65
N ASP A 118 3.77 6.03 -8.17
CA ASP A 118 4.47 5.01 -7.39
C ASP A 118 3.74 4.73 -6.06
N GLU A 119 3.18 5.78 -5.42
CA GLU A 119 2.38 5.65 -4.21
C GLU A 119 1.09 4.88 -4.48
N LEU A 120 0.37 5.19 -5.57
CA LEU A 120 -0.85 4.48 -5.96
C LEU A 120 -0.58 2.99 -6.22
N LEU A 121 0.48 2.67 -6.96
CA LEU A 121 0.85 1.28 -7.23
C LEU A 121 1.24 0.53 -5.95
N ALA A 122 1.93 1.20 -5.02
CA ALA A 122 2.28 0.63 -3.75
C ALA A 122 1.07 0.39 -2.83
N GLN A 123 0.04 1.26 -2.88
CA GLN A 123 -1.23 1.01 -2.19
C GLN A 123 -1.95 -0.23 -2.76
N LEU A 124 -1.93 -0.43 -4.07
CA LEU A 124 -2.49 -1.64 -4.68
C LEU A 124 -1.72 -2.91 -4.28
N GLU A 125 -0.38 -2.86 -4.22
CA GLU A 125 0.43 -3.98 -3.71
C GLU A 125 0.05 -4.34 -2.27
N GLU A 126 -0.12 -3.34 -1.41
CA GLU A 126 -0.49 -3.52 0.00
C GLU A 126 -1.91 -4.08 0.13
N LEU A 127 -2.86 -3.58 -0.68
CA LEU A 127 -4.22 -4.08 -0.73
C LEU A 127 -4.28 -5.56 -1.17
N ALA A 128 -3.53 -5.92 -2.20
CA ALA A 128 -3.41 -7.32 -2.63
C ALA A 128 -2.79 -8.22 -1.54
N ALA A 129 -1.78 -7.68 -0.82
CA ALA A 129 -1.16 -8.39 0.28
C ALA A 129 -2.12 -8.61 1.46
N TRP A 130 -2.99 -7.63 1.77
CA TRP A 130 -4.02 -7.76 2.79
C TRP A 130 -5.00 -8.90 2.49
N TYR A 131 -5.58 -8.90 1.29
CA TYR A 131 -6.53 -9.96 0.90
C TYR A 131 -5.86 -11.34 0.79
N ARG A 132 -4.60 -11.39 0.34
CA ARG A 132 -3.81 -12.63 0.40
C ARG A 132 -3.67 -13.13 1.84
N ASP A 133 -3.40 -12.24 2.78
CA ASP A 133 -3.19 -12.61 4.17
C ASP A 133 -4.48 -13.14 4.83
N LEU A 134 -5.66 -12.68 4.41
CA LEU A 134 -6.93 -13.30 4.80
C LEU A 134 -7.00 -14.78 4.39
N VAL A 135 -6.58 -15.11 3.16
CA VAL A 135 -6.51 -16.51 2.67
C VAL A 135 -5.50 -17.30 3.49
N VAL A 136 -4.32 -16.73 3.74
CA VAL A 136 -3.23 -17.37 4.49
C VAL A 136 -3.65 -17.70 5.92
N VAL A 137 -4.34 -16.78 6.61
CA VAL A 137 -4.84 -17.01 7.97
C VAL A 137 -5.98 -18.02 7.95
N ALA A 138 -6.94 -17.92 7.03
CA ALA A 138 -8.03 -18.90 6.91
C ALA A 138 -7.54 -20.33 6.62
N ALA A 139 -6.40 -20.46 5.92
CA ALA A 139 -5.73 -21.73 5.67
C ALA A 139 -4.85 -22.23 6.84
N GLY A 140 -4.79 -21.51 7.97
CA GLY A 140 -3.97 -21.86 9.13
C GLY A 140 -2.47 -21.68 8.95
N ALA A 141 -2.04 -20.91 7.93
CA ALA A 141 -0.63 -20.71 7.58
C ALA A 141 -0.07 -19.37 8.09
N GLU A 142 -0.42 -18.95 9.30
CA GLU A 142 -0.09 -17.63 9.88
C GLU A 142 1.39 -17.24 9.83
N SER A 143 2.30 -18.23 9.83
CA SER A 143 3.74 -17.95 9.69
C SER A 143 4.13 -17.32 8.36
N ALA A 144 3.25 -17.37 7.34
CA ALA A 144 3.44 -16.81 6.01
C ALA A 144 2.76 -15.44 5.83
N VAL A 145 2.12 -14.88 6.87
CA VAL A 145 1.47 -13.57 6.86
C VAL A 145 2.49 -12.45 6.65
N ILE A 146 2.16 -11.50 5.77
CA ILE A 146 2.94 -10.30 5.53
C ILE A 146 2.62 -9.25 6.60
N HIS A 147 1.33 -8.96 6.84
CA HIS A 147 0.86 -7.99 7.84
C HIS A 147 0.87 -8.59 9.25
N TYR A 148 2.04 -9.05 9.70
CA TYR A 148 2.16 -9.65 11.02
C TYR A 148 1.84 -8.69 12.16
N ASP A 149 2.08 -7.41 11.96
CA ASP A 149 1.71 -6.30 12.86
C ASP A 149 0.19 -6.12 13.01
N ARG A 150 -0.59 -6.70 12.10
CA ARG A 150 -2.06 -6.68 12.05
C ARG A 150 -2.69 -8.07 12.19
N LEU A 151 -1.94 -9.03 12.74
CA LEU A 151 -2.40 -10.42 12.82
C LEU A 151 -3.70 -10.57 13.61
N ALA A 152 -3.93 -9.77 14.64
CA ALA A 152 -5.17 -9.78 15.41
C ALA A 152 -6.38 -9.44 14.55
N GLU A 153 -6.27 -8.36 13.75
CA GLU A 153 -7.31 -7.91 12.83
C GLU A 153 -7.56 -8.93 11.71
N LEU A 154 -6.49 -9.54 11.19
CA LEU A 154 -6.60 -10.59 10.18
C LEU A 154 -7.32 -11.84 10.73
N ARG A 155 -7.07 -12.23 11.98
CA ARG A 155 -7.78 -13.35 12.64
C ARG A 155 -9.27 -13.06 12.84
N GLU A 156 -9.63 -11.82 13.12
CA GLU A 156 -11.04 -11.41 13.21
C GLU A 156 -11.76 -11.49 11.86
N ASP A 157 -11.04 -11.21 10.79
CA ASP A 157 -11.60 -11.02 9.45
C ASP A 157 -11.50 -12.29 8.58
N ALA A 158 -10.54 -13.19 8.88
CA ALA A 158 -10.32 -14.40 8.10
C ALA A 158 -11.34 -15.47 8.46
N GLY A 159 -12.04 -15.98 7.44
CA GLY A 159 -12.96 -17.09 7.54
C GLY A 159 -12.93 -17.95 6.27
N VAL A 160 -13.27 -19.23 6.40
CA VAL A 160 -13.30 -20.17 5.26
C VAL A 160 -14.30 -19.70 4.20
N GLU A 161 -15.41 -19.12 4.64
CA GLU A 161 -16.47 -18.56 3.79
C GLU A 161 -15.95 -17.38 2.92
N ARG A 162 -14.99 -16.59 3.44
CA ARG A 162 -14.42 -15.44 2.72
C ARG A 162 -13.21 -15.79 1.86
N MET A 163 -12.67 -16.99 2.00
CA MET A 163 -11.40 -17.38 1.37
C MET A 163 -11.45 -17.24 -0.15
N LEU A 164 -12.48 -17.75 -0.81
CA LEU A 164 -12.65 -17.65 -2.26
C LEU A 164 -12.83 -16.20 -2.73
N GLY A 165 -13.60 -15.40 -1.97
CA GLY A 165 -13.75 -13.96 -2.24
C GLY A 165 -12.42 -13.22 -2.14
N ALA A 166 -11.61 -13.53 -1.14
CA ALA A 166 -10.29 -12.93 -0.94
C ALA A 166 -9.30 -13.30 -2.06
N GLU A 167 -9.34 -14.55 -2.57
CA GLU A 167 -8.55 -14.93 -3.76
C GLU A 167 -8.94 -14.12 -4.99
N ARG A 168 -10.25 -13.96 -5.25
CA ARG A 168 -10.77 -13.16 -6.37
C ARG A 168 -10.44 -11.67 -6.19
N ALA A 169 -10.49 -11.17 -4.96
CA ALA A 169 -10.08 -9.81 -4.61
C ALA A 169 -8.60 -9.57 -4.96
N CYS A 170 -7.70 -10.50 -4.60
CA CYS A 170 -6.29 -10.42 -5.01
C CYS A 170 -6.12 -10.30 -6.52
N GLU A 171 -6.86 -11.08 -7.31
CA GLU A 171 -6.75 -11.03 -8.77
C GLU A 171 -7.34 -9.73 -9.33
N ALA A 172 -8.46 -9.24 -8.78
CA ALA A 172 -9.03 -7.95 -9.17
C ALA A 172 -8.05 -6.78 -8.93
N VAL A 173 -7.37 -6.77 -7.78
CA VAL A 173 -6.33 -5.76 -7.49
C VAL A 173 -5.17 -5.87 -8.48
N ARG A 174 -4.66 -7.07 -8.76
CA ARG A 174 -3.57 -7.29 -9.72
C ARG A 174 -3.96 -6.86 -11.13
N GLN A 175 -5.20 -7.11 -11.54
CA GLN A 175 -5.70 -6.68 -12.85
C GLN A 175 -5.78 -5.15 -12.93
N THR A 176 -6.29 -4.49 -11.88
CA THR A 176 -6.32 -3.02 -11.82
C THR A 176 -4.91 -2.42 -11.86
N TRP A 177 -3.96 -3.03 -11.14
CA TRP A 177 -2.55 -2.64 -11.17
C TRP A 177 -1.97 -2.72 -12.59
N ARG A 178 -2.15 -3.86 -13.30
CA ARG A 178 -1.71 -4.02 -14.70
C ARG A 178 -2.35 -2.99 -15.61
N ASN A 179 -3.64 -2.76 -15.47
CA ASN A 179 -4.37 -1.80 -16.29
C ASN A 179 -3.86 -0.37 -16.10
N LEU A 180 -3.52 0.04 -14.87
CA LEU A 180 -2.94 1.35 -14.56
C LEU A 180 -1.50 1.48 -15.09
N GLU A 181 -0.73 0.39 -15.17
CA GLU A 181 0.60 0.41 -15.76
C GLU A 181 0.59 0.45 -17.28
N GLU A 182 -0.28 -0.34 -17.91
CA GLU A 182 -0.32 -0.49 -19.37
C GLU A 182 -1.11 0.63 -20.05
N PHE A 183 -2.17 1.13 -19.39
CA PHE A 183 -3.08 2.11 -19.96
C PHE A 183 -3.08 3.38 -19.08
N GLN A 184 -3.20 4.54 -19.73
CA GLN A 184 -3.33 5.83 -19.02
C GLN A 184 -4.78 6.00 -18.49
N LEU A 185 -5.18 5.12 -17.58
CA LEU A 185 -6.52 5.17 -16.99
C LEU A 185 -6.63 6.32 -15.98
N ASN A 186 -7.86 6.84 -15.83
CA ASN A 186 -8.17 7.72 -14.72
C ASN A 186 -8.11 6.91 -13.41
N ALA A 187 -7.20 7.28 -12.50
CA ALA A 187 -6.94 6.57 -11.26
C ALA A 187 -8.19 6.51 -10.37
N GLY A 188 -8.98 7.58 -10.32
CA GLY A 188 -10.22 7.63 -9.51
C GLY A 188 -11.24 6.61 -9.98
N LEU A 189 -11.54 6.59 -11.28
CA LEU A 189 -12.49 5.63 -11.85
C LEU A 189 -11.98 4.18 -11.75
N ALA A 190 -10.65 3.96 -11.88
CA ALA A 190 -10.05 2.65 -11.74
C ALA A 190 -10.15 2.12 -10.30
N LEU A 191 -9.88 2.98 -9.29
CA LEU A 191 -10.03 2.62 -7.88
C LEU A 191 -11.50 2.40 -7.49
N GLU A 192 -12.40 3.28 -7.90
CA GLU A 192 -13.83 3.12 -7.64
C GLU A 192 -14.36 1.80 -8.22
N GLY A 193 -14.05 1.50 -9.48
CA GLY A 193 -14.41 0.23 -10.12
C GLY A 193 -13.79 -0.99 -9.44
N LEU A 194 -12.56 -0.88 -8.94
CA LEU A 194 -11.93 -1.90 -8.12
C LEU A 194 -12.72 -2.11 -6.82
N LEU A 195 -13.01 -1.05 -6.07
CA LEU A 195 -13.71 -1.13 -4.78
C LEU A 195 -15.12 -1.69 -4.91
N VAL A 196 -15.84 -1.36 -5.98
CA VAL A 196 -17.11 -2.01 -6.35
C VAL A 196 -16.93 -3.52 -6.55
N THR A 197 -15.87 -3.91 -7.26
CA THR A 197 -15.56 -5.32 -7.50
C THR A 197 -15.21 -6.04 -6.20
N LEU A 198 -14.35 -5.44 -5.37
CA LEU A 198 -13.98 -6.00 -4.07
C LEU A 198 -15.20 -6.18 -3.15
N ARG A 199 -16.10 -5.19 -3.11
CA ARG A 199 -17.35 -5.29 -2.36
C ARG A 199 -18.17 -6.51 -2.79
N ARG A 200 -18.34 -6.70 -4.09
CA ARG A 200 -19.10 -7.83 -4.64
C ARG A 200 -18.47 -9.18 -4.28
N GLU A 201 -17.14 -9.29 -4.33
CA GLU A 201 -16.45 -10.57 -4.09
C GLU A 201 -16.33 -10.92 -2.58
N LEU A 202 -16.32 -9.91 -1.67
CA LEU A 202 -16.01 -10.08 -0.26
C LEU A 202 -17.22 -9.97 0.68
N ALA A 203 -18.32 -9.33 0.25
CA ALA A 203 -19.53 -9.14 1.06
C ALA A 203 -20.59 -10.21 0.79
N ALA A 204 -20.25 -11.28 0.09
CA ALA A 204 -21.13 -12.40 -0.22
C ALA A 204 -21.19 -13.41 0.93
#